data_2ddfde35f0324c44a5d92818d8cf8b6d
#
_entry.id   2ddfde35f0324c44a5d92818d8cf8b6d
#
_cell.length_a   1.000
_cell.length_b   1.000
_cell.length_c   1.000
_cell.angle_alpha   90.00
_cell.angle_beta   90.00
_cell.angle_gamma   90.00
#
_symmetry.space_group_name_H-M   'P 1'
#
loop_
_entity.id
_entity.type
_entity.pdbx_description
1 polymer ?
#
loop_
_entity_poly.entity_id
_entity_poly.type
_entity_poly.pdbx_seq_one_letter_code
_entity_poly.pdbx_strand_id
1 'polypeptide(L)'
;MVERQQMAALLKMGLGKTAITLTALRDLGARRTLVLAPAQVVKRDVWGREARAWDHCACFDVAPLVGTPKQRQRAIALARHTARPTLDVCSYENAIWLSDAVDLGRHYDAIVFDELSRMKSPGTARFRRLRARSMAIPIRFGLTGSPVGNRLLDLWGEMFMVANEKPLGPTFTAYRARYFVPEGRDPRFAVWHLRDEAAAKEIHQRVAPYSFSLDERLAAERLPEVRVNPIDLELPKEVRALEAQLASECRAHLASGAELRALSASTLAGKVRQLASGAVYTTPEGEDWEEVHAVKVDALREVLEEQQGEPVLCFFWFRHELERLKRAFPEAREVREHGALDAWDRREVPLMLAHPQSAGHGLNLQAGGSTVVWLTLPWSHELWEQGNGRLARPGQRAPVVTAHVLLAGDADSAVYSVLGEKGDVQGALMESVRLIDPSDPIFGT
;
A
#
# COMPACT_ATOMS: atom_id res chain seq x y z
N MET A 1 -10.98 19.87 1.15
CA MET A 1 -11.80 18.91 1.94
C MET A 1 -12.99 19.59 2.61
N VAL A 2 -12.83 20.76 3.21
CA VAL A 2 -13.93 21.44 3.91
C VAL A 2 -15.03 21.90 2.96
N GLU A 3 -14.72 22.52 1.85
CA GLU A 3 -15.70 22.93 0.85
C GLU A 3 -16.53 21.80 0.23
N ARG A 4 -15.92 20.62 0.13
CA ARG A 4 -16.53 19.44 -0.47
C ARG A 4 -16.42 18.28 0.50
N GLN A 5 -17.50 17.94 1.14
CA GLN A 5 -17.61 16.86 2.14
C GLN A 5 -17.31 15.44 1.58
N GLN A 6 -16.98 15.32 0.29
CA GLN A 6 -16.68 14.08 -0.41
C GLN A 6 -15.41 14.28 -1.24
N MET A 7 -14.25 13.81 -0.72
CA MET A 7 -12.96 14.12 -1.31
C MET A 7 -11.93 13.00 -1.07
N ALA A 8 -11.17 12.69 -2.09
CA ALA A 8 -9.99 11.82 -1.98
C ALA A 8 -8.70 12.66 -1.89
N ALA A 9 -7.87 12.41 -0.89
CA ALA A 9 -6.53 12.97 -0.77
C ALA A 9 -5.52 12.00 -1.39
N LEU A 10 -5.00 12.37 -2.57
CA LEU A 10 -4.04 11.60 -3.36
C LEU A 10 -2.64 12.15 -3.07
N LEU A 11 -2.11 11.87 -1.88
CA LEU A 11 -0.86 12.44 -1.40
C LEU A 11 0.15 11.33 -1.12
N LYS A 12 1.40 11.50 -1.57
CA LYS A 12 2.49 10.60 -1.23
C LYS A 12 2.60 10.38 0.28
N MET A 13 3.26 9.30 0.68
CA MET A 13 3.44 8.99 2.11
C MET A 13 4.23 10.11 2.80
N GLY A 14 3.91 10.38 4.08
CA GLY A 14 4.58 11.44 4.83
C GLY A 14 4.06 12.86 4.60
N LEU A 15 3.18 13.11 3.63
CA LEU A 15 2.64 14.46 3.34
C LEU A 15 1.42 14.83 4.19
N GLY A 16 1.32 14.33 5.41
CA GLY A 16 0.37 14.81 6.41
C GLY A 16 -1.11 14.45 6.18
N LYS A 17 -1.42 13.40 5.38
CA LYS A 17 -2.81 12.98 5.10
C LYS A 17 -3.69 12.92 6.34
N THR A 18 -3.19 12.31 7.42
CA THR A 18 -3.93 12.15 8.68
C THR A 18 -4.21 13.49 9.34
N ALA A 19 -3.21 14.37 9.44
CA ALA A 19 -3.35 15.70 10.02
C ALA A 19 -4.33 16.58 9.24
N ILE A 20 -4.22 16.60 7.90
CA ILE A 20 -5.14 17.32 7.01
C ILE A 20 -6.58 16.82 7.20
N THR A 21 -6.76 15.52 7.33
CA THR A 21 -8.09 14.91 7.52
C THR A 21 -8.67 15.25 8.88
N LEU A 22 -7.89 15.17 9.97
CA LEU A 22 -8.30 15.57 11.30
C LEU A 22 -8.72 17.06 11.34
N THR A 23 -7.92 17.93 10.71
CA THR A 23 -8.24 19.35 10.58
C THR A 23 -9.57 19.55 9.84
N ALA A 24 -9.75 18.89 8.70
CA ALA A 24 -10.99 19.00 7.93
C ALA A 24 -12.22 18.49 8.69
N LEU A 25 -12.10 17.38 9.42
CA LEU A 25 -13.19 16.86 10.26
C LEU A 25 -13.58 17.82 11.38
N ARG A 26 -12.58 18.46 12.02
CA ARG A 26 -12.80 19.49 13.03
C ARG A 26 -13.54 20.69 12.44
N ASP A 27 -13.07 21.21 11.33
CA ASP A 27 -13.60 22.42 10.69
C ASP A 27 -15.03 22.20 10.14
N LEU A 28 -15.35 20.96 9.74
CA LEU A 28 -16.70 20.54 9.36
C LEU A 28 -17.62 20.27 10.57
N GLY A 29 -17.08 20.31 11.79
CA GLY A 29 -17.84 19.99 13.00
C GLY A 29 -18.30 18.54 13.10
N ALA A 30 -17.56 17.60 12.49
CA ALA A 30 -17.88 16.17 12.55
C ALA A 30 -17.86 15.68 14.00
N ARG A 31 -18.98 15.12 14.47
CA ARG A 31 -19.16 14.68 15.86
C ARG A 31 -18.81 13.21 16.05
N ARG A 32 -19.11 12.37 15.08
CA ARG A 32 -18.84 10.93 15.11
C ARG A 32 -18.26 10.47 13.79
N THR A 33 -17.00 10.17 13.80
CA THR A 33 -16.27 9.73 12.60
C THR A 33 -15.90 8.27 12.71
N LEU A 34 -16.19 7.50 11.68
CA LEU A 34 -15.63 6.17 11.47
C LEU A 34 -14.37 6.28 10.61
N VAL A 35 -13.25 5.81 11.11
CA VAL A 35 -12.01 5.63 10.33
C VAL A 35 -11.81 4.16 10.04
N LEU A 36 -11.84 3.78 8.76
CA LEU A 36 -11.46 2.44 8.30
C LEU A 36 -10.00 2.47 7.88
N ALA A 37 -9.15 1.71 8.56
CA ALA A 37 -7.71 1.71 8.38
C ALA A 37 -7.13 0.29 8.33
N PRO A 38 -5.90 0.12 7.83
CA PRO A 38 -5.17 -1.15 7.97
C PRO A 38 -5.00 -1.57 9.43
N ALA A 39 -5.05 -2.88 9.71
CA ALA A 39 -5.03 -3.40 11.08
C ALA A 39 -3.83 -2.91 11.92
N GLN A 40 -2.67 -2.71 11.30
CA GLN A 40 -1.48 -2.21 12.00
C GLN A 40 -1.62 -0.74 12.40
N VAL A 41 -2.27 0.09 11.58
CA VAL A 41 -2.57 1.49 11.89
C VAL A 41 -3.46 1.58 13.12
N VAL A 42 -4.49 0.71 13.20
CA VAL A 42 -5.42 0.63 14.34
C VAL A 42 -4.70 0.15 15.60
N LYS A 43 -3.97 -0.97 15.53
CA LYS A 43 -3.25 -1.56 16.67
C LYS A 43 -2.21 -0.63 17.28
N ARG A 44 -1.58 0.22 16.46
CA ARG A 44 -0.53 1.16 16.87
C ARG A 44 -1.06 2.54 17.25
N ASP A 45 -2.36 2.72 17.27
CA ASP A 45 -3.02 4.01 17.60
C ASP A 45 -2.42 5.19 16.80
N VAL A 46 -2.21 5.00 15.49
CA VAL A 46 -1.61 6.05 14.64
C VAL A 46 -2.47 7.30 14.63
N TRP A 47 -3.79 7.15 14.48
CA TRP A 47 -4.73 8.26 14.49
C TRP A 47 -4.80 8.99 15.84
N GLY A 48 -4.74 8.25 16.95
CA GLY A 48 -4.72 8.86 18.29
C GLY A 48 -3.42 9.60 18.57
N ARG A 49 -2.28 9.05 18.15
CA ARG A 49 -0.98 9.73 18.28
C ARG A 49 -0.95 11.01 17.45
N GLU A 50 -1.44 10.95 16.22
CA GLU A 50 -1.50 12.12 15.34
C GLU A 50 -2.43 13.20 15.90
N ALA A 51 -3.62 12.81 16.38
CA ALA A 51 -4.55 13.77 17.02
C ALA A 51 -3.92 14.49 18.22
N ARG A 52 -3.10 13.79 19.01
CA ARG A 52 -2.38 14.38 20.15
C ARG A 52 -1.18 15.22 19.75
N ALA A 53 -0.58 14.98 18.60
CA ALA A 53 0.58 15.71 18.09
C ALA A 53 0.24 17.14 17.62
N TRP A 54 -1.03 17.38 17.30
CA TRP A 54 -1.50 18.68 16.81
C TRP A 54 -2.49 19.29 17.78
N ASP A 55 -2.14 20.41 18.44
CA ASP A 55 -2.96 21.07 19.46
C ASP A 55 -4.41 21.29 19.01
N HIS A 56 -4.60 21.72 17.78
CA HIS A 56 -5.93 21.97 17.21
C HIS A 56 -6.75 20.70 16.94
N CYS A 57 -6.13 19.52 16.95
CA CYS A 57 -6.78 18.21 16.80
C CYS A 57 -6.93 17.46 18.14
N ALA A 58 -6.38 18.00 19.24
CA ALA A 58 -6.48 17.40 20.57
C ALA A 58 -7.92 17.37 21.12
N CYS A 59 -8.88 17.98 20.41
CA CYS A 59 -10.31 17.91 20.73
C CYS A 59 -10.93 16.54 20.50
N PHE A 60 -10.34 15.67 19.68
CA PHE A 60 -10.91 14.37 19.36
C PHE A 60 -10.62 13.32 20.43
N ASP A 61 -11.66 12.55 20.79
CA ASP A 61 -11.52 11.30 21.53
C ASP A 61 -11.38 10.14 20.52
N VAL A 62 -10.19 9.53 20.46
CA VAL A 62 -9.89 8.47 19.50
C VAL A 62 -10.02 7.10 20.16
N ALA A 63 -10.88 6.24 19.62
CA ALA A 63 -11.15 4.91 20.12
C ALA A 63 -10.74 3.84 19.09
N PRO A 64 -9.56 3.17 19.25
CA PRO A 64 -9.20 2.04 18.42
C PRO A 64 -10.08 0.82 18.75
N LEU A 65 -10.81 0.32 17.75
CA LEU A 65 -11.71 -0.83 17.89
C LEU A 65 -10.93 -2.14 17.74
N VAL A 66 -10.19 -2.50 18.78
CA VAL A 66 -9.36 -3.70 18.87
C VAL A 66 -9.94 -4.75 19.84
N GLY A 67 -9.38 -5.97 19.80
CA GLY A 67 -9.75 -7.07 20.69
C GLY A 67 -11.02 -7.83 20.25
N THR A 68 -11.73 -8.42 21.21
CA THR A 68 -12.93 -9.23 20.98
C THR A 68 -14.13 -8.38 20.56
N PRO A 69 -15.16 -8.97 19.92
CA PRO A 69 -16.39 -8.23 19.57
C PRO A 69 -17.03 -7.50 20.78
N LYS A 70 -17.03 -8.11 21.97
CA LYS A 70 -17.56 -7.47 23.19
C LYS A 70 -16.74 -6.24 23.60
N GLN A 71 -15.41 -6.31 23.50
CA GLN A 71 -14.53 -5.18 23.82
C GLN A 71 -14.76 -4.01 22.84
N ARG A 72 -14.88 -4.30 21.55
CA ARG A 72 -15.19 -3.30 20.52
C ARG A 72 -16.56 -2.65 20.72
N GLN A 73 -17.60 -3.44 21.02
CA GLN A 73 -18.93 -2.90 21.35
C GLN A 73 -18.91 -1.98 22.56
N ARG A 74 -18.13 -2.34 23.60
CA ARG A 74 -17.95 -1.50 24.78
C ARG A 74 -17.27 -0.16 24.45
N ALA A 75 -16.24 -0.19 23.58
CA ALA A 75 -15.56 1.01 23.13
C ALA A 75 -16.53 1.97 22.40
N ILE A 76 -17.34 1.44 21.46
CA ILE A 76 -18.36 2.22 20.74
C ILE A 76 -19.40 2.79 21.72
N ALA A 77 -19.84 2.01 22.70
CA ALA A 77 -20.81 2.47 23.69
C ALA A 77 -20.26 3.61 24.55
N LEU A 78 -19.02 3.50 25.00
CA LEU A 78 -18.35 4.56 25.77
C LEU A 78 -18.20 5.87 24.97
N ALA A 79 -17.84 5.77 23.68
CA ALA A 79 -17.72 6.93 22.80
C ALA A 79 -19.05 7.70 22.61
N ARG A 80 -20.19 7.08 22.88
CA ARG A 80 -21.51 7.74 22.81
C ARG A 80 -21.79 8.71 23.96
N HIS A 81 -21.09 8.57 25.07
CA HIS A 81 -21.32 9.35 26.29
C HIS A 81 -20.38 10.54 26.45
N THR A 82 -19.43 10.71 25.54
CA THR A 82 -18.54 11.88 25.56
C THR A 82 -19.19 13.08 24.89
N ALA A 83 -18.93 14.28 25.43
CA ALA A 83 -19.31 15.55 24.80
C ALA A 83 -18.35 15.94 23.65
N ARG A 84 -17.18 15.30 23.59
CA ARG A 84 -16.15 15.58 22.60
C ARG A 84 -16.44 14.88 21.27
N PRO A 85 -15.94 15.39 20.14
CA PRO A 85 -15.95 14.66 18.89
C PRO A 85 -15.18 13.34 19.02
N THR A 86 -15.72 12.25 18.43
CA THR A 86 -15.14 10.92 18.54
C THR A 86 -14.69 10.37 17.18
N LEU A 87 -13.56 9.65 17.18
CA LEU A 87 -13.08 8.86 16.06
C LEU A 87 -13.03 7.38 16.46
N ASP A 88 -13.93 6.58 15.93
CA ASP A 88 -13.88 5.12 16.03
C ASP A 88 -12.98 4.57 14.94
N VAL A 89 -11.78 4.08 15.29
CA VAL A 89 -10.80 3.58 14.31
C VAL A 89 -10.90 2.06 14.21
N CYS A 90 -11.42 1.56 13.09
CA CYS A 90 -11.69 0.14 12.84
C CYS A 90 -10.83 -0.42 11.71
N SER A 91 -10.37 -1.64 11.84
CA SER A 91 -9.66 -2.28 10.73
C SER A 91 -10.61 -2.72 9.62
N TYR A 92 -10.12 -2.74 8.37
CA TYR A 92 -10.89 -3.23 7.22
C TYR A 92 -11.38 -4.67 7.39
N GLU A 93 -10.64 -5.50 8.12
CA GLU A 93 -10.99 -6.88 8.43
C GLU A 93 -12.22 -6.96 9.35
N ASN A 94 -12.38 -5.98 10.22
CA ASN A 94 -13.52 -5.89 11.15
C ASN A 94 -14.70 -5.04 10.62
N ALA A 95 -14.56 -4.43 9.44
CA ALA A 95 -15.57 -3.53 8.89
C ALA A 95 -16.92 -4.20 8.64
N ILE A 96 -16.93 -5.48 8.22
CA ILE A 96 -18.17 -6.26 8.03
C ILE A 96 -18.86 -6.44 9.38
N TRP A 97 -18.15 -6.91 10.39
CA TRP A 97 -18.69 -7.05 11.75
C TRP A 97 -19.27 -5.72 12.26
N LEU A 98 -18.55 -4.62 12.08
CA LEU A 98 -19.00 -3.30 12.53
C LEU A 98 -20.32 -2.90 11.84
N SER A 99 -20.41 -3.12 10.52
CA SER A 99 -21.60 -2.80 9.74
C SER A 99 -22.84 -3.63 10.12
N ASP A 100 -22.66 -4.77 10.77
CA ASP A 100 -23.74 -5.60 11.31
C ASP A 100 -24.07 -5.20 12.76
N ALA A 101 -23.09 -4.74 13.52
CA ALA A 101 -23.28 -4.33 14.92
C ALA A 101 -23.87 -2.93 15.08
N VAL A 102 -23.70 -2.05 14.08
CA VAL A 102 -24.10 -0.64 14.12
C VAL A 102 -24.69 -0.22 12.77
N ASP A 103 -25.80 0.54 12.80
CA ASP A 103 -26.29 1.24 11.62
C ASP A 103 -25.35 2.42 11.33
N LEU A 104 -24.44 2.23 10.36
CA LEU A 104 -23.38 3.20 10.07
C LEU A 104 -23.93 4.58 9.72
N GLY A 105 -25.00 4.63 8.88
CA GLY A 105 -25.57 5.88 8.41
C GLY A 105 -26.27 6.71 9.49
N ARG A 106 -26.75 6.06 10.57
CA ARG A 106 -27.35 6.73 11.71
C ARG A 106 -26.36 7.05 12.81
N HIS A 107 -25.27 6.29 12.87
CA HIS A 107 -24.30 6.40 13.96
C HIS A 107 -23.19 7.39 13.68
N TYR A 108 -22.75 7.48 12.42
CA TYR A 108 -21.63 8.32 12.00
C TYR A 108 -22.09 9.42 11.04
N ASP A 109 -21.55 10.61 11.23
CA ASP A 109 -21.70 11.76 10.33
C ASP A 109 -20.54 11.88 9.34
N ALA A 110 -19.41 11.20 9.63
CA ALA A 110 -18.26 11.12 8.75
C ALA A 110 -17.68 9.70 8.65
N ILE A 111 -17.13 9.37 7.49
CA ILE A 111 -16.32 8.16 7.29
C ILE A 111 -15.05 8.50 6.54
N VAL A 112 -13.94 7.93 7.00
CA VAL A 112 -12.63 8.05 6.40
C VAL A 112 -12.12 6.67 5.99
N PHE A 113 -11.72 6.53 4.74
CA PHE A 113 -11.06 5.34 4.20
C PHE A 113 -9.55 5.59 4.16
N ASP A 114 -8.85 5.22 5.24
CA ASP A 114 -7.39 5.30 5.31
C ASP A 114 -6.77 4.12 4.55
N GLU A 115 -6.03 4.39 3.50
CA GLU A 115 -5.62 3.47 2.43
C GLU A 115 -6.81 3.05 1.56
N LEU A 116 -7.33 4.03 0.79
CA LEU A 116 -8.52 3.91 -0.07
C LEU A 116 -8.38 2.77 -1.10
N SER A 117 -7.17 2.44 -1.53
CA SER A 117 -6.86 1.30 -2.42
C SER A 117 -7.39 -0.05 -1.91
N ARG A 118 -7.67 -0.18 -0.60
CA ARG A 118 -8.36 -1.34 -0.03
C ARG A 118 -9.81 -1.51 -0.51
N MET A 119 -10.38 -0.48 -1.14
CA MET A 119 -11.75 -0.47 -1.67
C MET A 119 -11.82 -0.59 -3.21
N LYS A 120 -10.70 -0.86 -3.87
CA LYS A 120 -10.60 -0.94 -5.34
C LYS A 120 -11.43 -2.06 -5.99
N SER A 121 -11.71 -3.14 -5.27
CA SER A 121 -12.36 -4.35 -5.82
C SER A 121 -13.85 -4.44 -5.50
N PRO A 122 -14.76 -4.09 -6.45
CA PRO A 122 -16.21 -4.05 -6.22
C PRO A 122 -16.84 -5.43 -5.92
N GLY A 123 -16.20 -6.51 -6.37
CA GLY A 123 -16.66 -7.89 -6.17
C GLY A 123 -16.48 -8.43 -4.75
N THR A 124 -15.73 -7.76 -3.87
CA THR A 124 -15.46 -8.24 -2.52
C THR A 124 -16.67 -8.09 -1.60
N ALA A 125 -16.85 -9.02 -0.66
CA ALA A 125 -17.89 -8.94 0.36
C ALA A 125 -17.81 -7.64 1.16
N ARG A 126 -16.60 -7.22 1.52
CA ARG A 126 -16.31 -5.96 2.21
C ARG A 126 -16.83 -4.75 1.44
N PHE A 127 -16.48 -4.62 0.16
CA PHE A 127 -16.94 -3.51 -0.68
C PHE A 127 -18.45 -3.46 -0.75
N ARG A 128 -19.10 -4.60 -1.08
CA ARG A 128 -20.57 -4.67 -1.21
C ARG A 128 -21.28 -4.30 0.08
N ARG A 129 -20.80 -4.77 1.23
CA ARG A 129 -21.39 -4.48 2.53
C ARG A 129 -21.22 -3.01 2.91
N LEU A 130 -20.03 -2.46 2.80
CA LEU A 130 -19.75 -1.06 3.11
C LEU A 130 -20.49 -0.12 2.16
N ARG A 131 -20.51 -0.42 0.85
CA ARG A 131 -21.32 0.33 -0.11
C ARG A 131 -22.77 0.46 0.35
N ALA A 132 -23.42 -0.65 0.74
CA ALA A 132 -24.82 -0.63 1.15
C ALA A 132 -25.08 0.16 2.45
N ARG A 133 -24.10 0.22 3.35
CA ARG A 133 -24.26 0.76 4.72
C ARG A 133 -23.69 2.15 4.93
N SER A 134 -22.72 2.60 4.11
CA SER A 134 -22.04 3.89 4.30
C SER A 134 -22.57 5.01 3.39
N MET A 135 -23.46 4.71 2.44
CA MET A 135 -23.91 5.71 1.46
C MET A 135 -24.69 6.87 2.08
N ALA A 136 -25.33 6.66 3.23
CA ALA A 136 -26.08 7.70 3.95
C ALA A 136 -25.15 8.66 4.74
N ILE A 137 -23.88 8.33 4.91
CA ILE A 137 -22.92 9.19 5.62
C ILE A 137 -22.54 10.36 4.71
N PRO A 138 -22.77 11.62 5.13
CA PRO A 138 -22.57 12.78 4.26
C PRO A 138 -21.10 13.12 4.02
N ILE A 139 -20.27 13.06 5.06
CA ILE A 139 -18.83 13.40 4.98
C ILE A 139 -18.05 12.11 4.70
N ARG A 140 -17.38 12.05 3.54
CA ARG A 140 -16.64 10.86 3.12
C ARG A 140 -15.28 11.26 2.57
N PHE A 141 -14.23 10.82 3.25
CA PHE A 141 -12.86 11.06 2.83
C PHE A 141 -12.14 9.76 2.50
N GLY A 142 -11.35 9.80 1.44
CA GLY A 142 -10.45 8.71 1.05
C GLY A 142 -9.00 9.20 1.10
N LEU A 143 -8.10 8.39 1.66
CA LEU A 143 -6.68 8.71 1.76
C LEU A 143 -5.89 7.61 1.07
N THR A 144 -5.05 7.97 0.12
CA THR A 144 -4.13 7.02 -0.51
C THR A 144 -2.85 7.71 -0.98
N GLY A 145 -1.75 6.97 -0.94
CA GLY A 145 -0.49 7.38 -1.55
C GLY A 145 -0.40 6.96 -3.01
N SER A 146 -1.19 5.99 -3.41
CA SER A 146 -1.19 5.35 -4.73
C SER A 146 -2.61 5.29 -5.29
N PRO A 147 -3.12 6.40 -5.86
CA PRO A 147 -4.54 6.57 -6.21
C PRO A 147 -5.05 5.62 -7.31
N VAL A 148 -4.17 5.02 -8.08
CA VAL A 148 -4.54 4.17 -9.21
C VAL A 148 -4.39 2.69 -8.87
N GLY A 149 -3.88 2.35 -7.69
CA GLY A 149 -3.47 0.97 -7.40
C GLY A 149 -2.51 0.49 -8.50
N ASN A 150 -2.91 -0.52 -9.26
CA ASN A 150 -2.13 -1.00 -10.40
C ASN A 150 -2.76 -0.65 -11.77
N ARG A 151 -3.99 -0.09 -11.81
CA ARG A 151 -4.72 0.18 -13.07
C ARG A 151 -5.82 1.22 -12.87
N LEU A 152 -6.08 2.06 -13.88
CA LEU A 152 -7.23 2.98 -13.92
C LEU A 152 -8.57 2.25 -13.68
N LEU A 153 -8.63 0.95 -14.00
CA LEU A 153 -9.80 0.11 -13.76
C LEU A 153 -10.19 0.05 -12.27
N ASP A 154 -9.21 0.08 -11.38
CA ASP A 154 -9.39 0.00 -9.92
C ASP A 154 -10.02 1.27 -9.32
N LEU A 155 -9.83 2.41 -10.01
CA LEU A 155 -10.25 3.73 -9.56
C LEU A 155 -11.77 3.86 -9.37
N TRP A 156 -12.56 3.09 -10.12
CA TRP A 156 -14.02 3.10 -9.95
C TRP A 156 -14.44 2.74 -8.52
N GLY A 157 -13.89 1.68 -7.97
CA GLY A 157 -14.22 1.24 -6.61
C GLY A 157 -13.84 2.27 -5.55
N GLU A 158 -12.66 2.84 -5.68
CA GLU A 158 -12.13 3.85 -4.78
C GLU A 158 -13.01 5.11 -4.79
N MET A 159 -13.25 5.67 -5.96
CA MET A 159 -14.03 6.90 -6.11
C MET A 159 -15.51 6.71 -5.80
N PHE A 160 -16.05 5.50 -6.03
CA PHE A 160 -17.42 5.18 -5.65
C PHE A 160 -17.62 5.26 -4.12
N MET A 161 -16.66 4.79 -3.33
CA MET A 161 -16.76 4.87 -1.86
C MET A 161 -16.69 6.30 -1.35
N VAL A 162 -15.96 7.19 -2.04
CA VAL A 162 -15.84 8.60 -1.67
C VAL A 162 -17.03 9.44 -2.15
N ALA A 163 -17.41 9.34 -3.42
CA ALA A 163 -18.34 10.27 -4.06
C ALA A 163 -19.54 9.60 -4.76
N ASN A 164 -19.79 8.32 -4.48
CA ASN A 164 -20.84 7.53 -5.12
C ASN A 164 -20.68 7.47 -6.65
N GLU A 165 -21.79 7.51 -7.36
CA GLU A 165 -21.87 7.47 -8.83
C GLU A 165 -21.37 8.73 -9.54
N LYS A 166 -21.18 9.83 -8.80
CA LYS A 166 -20.92 11.16 -9.39
C LYS A 166 -19.69 11.20 -10.32
N PRO A 167 -18.51 10.66 -9.93
CA PRO A 167 -17.36 10.74 -10.83
C PRO A 167 -17.43 9.71 -11.97
N LEU A 168 -17.65 8.44 -11.70
CA LEU A 168 -17.39 7.36 -12.65
C LEU A 168 -18.64 6.51 -12.99
N GLY A 169 -19.82 6.96 -12.58
CA GLY A 169 -21.09 6.32 -12.87
C GLY A 169 -21.52 5.23 -11.87
N PRO A 170 -22.75 4.72 -12.01
CA PRO A 170 -23.41 3.93 -10.97
C PRO A 170 -22.91 2.48 -10.85
N THR A 171 -22.32 1.92 -11.92
CA THR A 171 -21.90 0.51 -11.92
C THR A 171 -20.52 0.33 -12.51
N PHE A 172 -19.78 -0.61 -11.93
CA PHE A 172 -18.46 -1.01 -12.43
C PHE A 172 -18.53 -1.56 -13.87
N THR A 173 -19.60 -2.30 -14.20
CA THR A 173 -19.78 -2.86 -15.54
C THR A 173 -19.92 -1.76 -16.60
N ALA A 174 -20.70 -0.72 -16.32
CA ALA A 174 -20.86 0.41 -17.25
C ALA A 174 -19.55 1.22 -17.40
N TYR A 175 -18.85 1.46 -16.29
CA TYR A 175 -17.53 2.09 -16.29
C TYR A 175 -16.52 1.31 -17.15
N ARG A 176 -16.40 0.00 -16.90
CA ARG A 176 -15.52 -0.88 -17.64
C ARG A 176 -15.86 -0.92 -19.13
N ALA A 177 -17.12 -1.08 -19.49
CA ALA A 177 -17.57 -1.11 -20.88
C ALA A 177 -17.32 0.20 -21.62
N ARG A 178 -17.35 1.34 -20.91
CA ARG A 178 -17.13 2.67 -21.51
C ARG A 178 -15.67 2.96 -21.79
N TYR A 179 -14.76 2.57 -20.91
CA TYR A 179 -13.38 3.05 -20.95
C TYR A 179 -12.34 1.96 -21.24
N PHE A 180 -12.74 0.68 -21.23
CA PHE A 180 -11.81 -0.43 -21.39
C PHE A 180 -12.27 -1.40 -22.48
N VAL A 181 -11.30 -2.09 -23.08
CA VAL A 181 -11.51 -3.15 -24.04
C VAL A 181 -10.99 -4.47 -23.49
N PRO A 182 -11.73 -5.59 -23.68
CA PRO A 182 -11.26 -6.90 -23.23
C PRO A 182 -10.24 -7.47 -24.21
N GLU A 183 -9.19 -8.06 -23.69
CA GLU A 183 -8.30 -8.94 -24.42
C GLU A 183 -8.57 -10.39 -24.00
N GLY A 184 -8.89 -11.24 -24.96
CA GLY A 184 -9.25 -12.65 -24.77
C GLY A 184 -10.62 -12.98 -25.32
N ARG A 185 -10.85 -14.29 -25.58
CA ARG A 185 -12.11 -14.79 -26.19
C ARG A 185 -13.29 -14.87 -25.22
N ASP A 186 -13.02 -15.05 -23.92
CA ASP A 186 -14.08 -15.14 -22.88
C ASP A 186 -14.03 -13.90 -21.98
N PRO A 187 -15.08 -13.07 -21.96
CA PRO A 187 -15.13 -11.85 -21.13
C PRO A 187 -14.97 -12.09 -19.61
N ARG A 188 -15.18 -13.34 -19.14
CA ARG A 188 -15.04 -13.70 -17.72
C ARG A 188 -13.58 -13.75 -17.28
N PHE A 189 -12.67 -14.11 -18.23
CA PHE A 189 -11.23 -14.25 -18.01
C PHE A 189 -10.42 -13.20 -18.76
N ALA A 190 -11.09 -12.27 -19.46
CA ALA A 190 -10.43 -11.25 -20.26
C ALA A 190 -9.57 -10.32 -19.39
N VAL A 191 -8.38 -10.03 -19.84
CA VAL A 191 -7.59 -8.90 -19.34
C VAL A 191 -8.17 -7.63 -19.96
N TRP A 192 -8.42 -6.61 -19.14
CA TRP A 192 -9.03 -5.37 -19.59
C TRP A 192 -7.96 -4.29 -19.71
N HIS A 193 -7.82 -3.73 -20.90
CA HIS A 193 -6.90 -2.63 -21.21
C HIS A 193 -7.67 -1.35 -21.40
N LEU A 194 -7.06 -0.22 -21.05
CA LEU A 194 -7.62 1.09 -21.34
C LEU A 194 -7.84 1.22 -22.86
N ARG A 195 -9.00 1.73 -23.26
CA ARG A 195 -9.40 1.80 -24.67
C ARG A 195 -8.49 2.70 -25.49
N ASP A 196 -8.17 3.90 -24.97
CA ASP A 196 -7.36 4.94 -25.61
C ASP A 196 -6.96 6.03 -24.60
N GLU A 197 -6.10 6.93 -25.01
CA GLU A 197 -5.67 8.09 -24.18
C GLU A 197 -6.83 9.07 -23.90
N ALA A 198 -7.81 9.18 -24.79
CA ALA A 198 -8.98 10.02 -24.57
C ALA A 198 -9.82 9.50 -23.40
N ALA A 199 -9.94 8.16 -23.28
CA ALA A 199 -10.58 7.52 -22.15
C ALA A 199 -9.84 7.81 -20.82
N ALA A 200 -8.50 7.77 -20.81
CA ALA A 200 -7.71 8.17 -19.65
C ALA A 200 -8.00 9.62 -19.24
N LYS A 201 -7.91 10.54 -20.20
CA LYS A 201 -8.15 11.97 -19.99
C LYS A 201 -9.55 12.24 -19.44
N GLU A 202 -10.58 11.57 -19.99
CA GLU A 202 -11.96 11.72 -19.50
C GLU A 202 -12.10 11.21 -18.05
N ILE A 203 -11.51 10.03 -17.72
CA ILE A 203 -11.52 9.51 -16.35
C ILE A 203 -10.91 10.55 -15.40
N HIS A 204 -9.75 11.08 -15.73
CA HIS A 204 -9.05 12.06 -14.90
C HIS A 204 -9.89 13.33 -14.70
N GLN A 205 -10.46 13.88 -15.76
CA GLN A 205 -11.33 15.06 -15.69
C GLN A 205 -12.56 14.85 -14.79
N ARG A 206 -13.11 13.63 -14.79
CA ARG A 206 -14.29 13.31 -13.98
C ARG A 206 -13.93 13.09 -12.50
N VAL A 207 -12.72 12.65 -12.20
CA VAL A 207 -12.22 12.42 -10.84
C VAL A 207 -11.70 13.69 -10.20
N ALA A 208 -11.09 14.59 -10.97
CA ALA A 208 -10.47 15.82 -10.47
C ALA A 208 -11.36 16.66 -9.53
N PRO A 209 -12.69 16.82 -9.74
CA PRO A 209 -13.54 17.57 -8.81
C PRO A 209 -13.70 16.91 -7.42
N TYR A 210 -13.35 15.62 -7.26
CA TYR A 210 -13.52 14.83 -6.05
C TYR A 210 -12.21 14.35 -5.45
N SER A 211 -11.10 14.90 -5.92
CA SER A 211 -9.77 14.55 -5.44
C SER A 211 -8.84 15.75 -5.45
N PHE A 212 -7.78 15.67 -4.68
CA PHE A 212 -6.69 16.64 -4.74
C PHE A 212 -5.36 15.92 -4.52
N SER A 213 -4.31 16.45 -5.12
CA SER A 213 -2.93 16.03 -4.93
C SER A 213 -2.05 17.25 -4.65
N LEU A 214 -0.85 17.01 -4.16
CA LEU A 214 0.18 18.03 -4.04
C LEU A 214 1.05 18.00 -5.30
N ASP A 215 1.50 19.16 -5.77
CA ASP A 215 2.49 19.26 -6.84
C ASP A 215 3.73 18.44 -6.48
N GLU A 216 4.24 17.67 -7.46
CA GLU A 216 5.41 16.84 -7.23
C GLU A 216 6.65 17.64 -6.82
N ARG A 217 6.80 18.87 -7.30
CA ARG A 217 7.90 19.78 -6.92
C ARG A 217 7.82 20.14 -5.45
N LEU A 218 6.63 20.53 -4.96
CA LEU A 218 6.40 20.85 -3.55
C LEU A 218 6.53 19.61 -2.64
N ALA A 219 6.19 18.43 -3.16
CA ALA A 219 6.39 17.18 -2.44
C ALA A 219 7.89 16.82 -2.36
N ALA A 220 8.64 17.02 -3.44
CA ALA A 220 10.07 16.76 -3.52
C ALA A 220 10.90 17.65 -2.57
N GLU A 221 10.50 18.90 -2.36
CA GLU A 221 11.16 19.81 -1.40
C GLU A 221 11.04 19.34 0.06
N ARG A 222 10.08 18.49 0.38
CA ARG A 222 9.78 18.03 1.75
C ARG A 222 10.16 16.58 2.01
N LEU A 223 10.44 15.81 0.98
CA LEU A 223 10.79 14.40 1.08
C LEU A 223 12.21 14.19 0.56
N PRO A 224 13.00 13.29 1.18
CA PRO A 224 14.29 12.91 0.63
C PRO A 224 14.09 12.25 -0.73
N GLU A 225 15.06 12.47 -1.63
CA GLU A 225 15.13 11.77 -2.91
C GLU A 225 15.25 10.26 -2.67
N VAL A 226 14.50 9.44 -3.42
CA VAL A 226 14.71 7.99 -3.45
C VAL A 226 15.54 7.66 -4.68
N ARG A 227 16.78 7.25 -4.46
CA ARG A 227 17.67 6.79 -5.52
C ARG A 227 17.65 5.28 -5.60
N VAL A 228 17.10 4.76 -6.70
CA VAL A 228 17.06 3.33 -6.97
C VAL A 228 18.36 2.88 -7.61
N ASN A 229 18.97 1.85 -7.04
CA ASN A 229 20.20 1.24 -7.50
C ASN A 229 20.01 -0.25 -7.77
N PRO A 230 19.68 -0.67 -9.01
CA PRO A 230 19.62 -2.08 -9.36
C PRO A 230 21.03 -2.68 -9.33
N ILE A 231 21.14 -3.87 -8.75
CA ILE A 231 22.35 -4.67 -8.66
C ILE A 231 22.08 -5.99 -9.36
N ASP A 232 22.64 -6.16 -10.55
CA ASP A 232 22.51 -7.38 -11.33
C ASP A 232 23.44 -8.47 -10.76
N LEU A 233 22.87 -9.62 -10.46
CA LEU A 233 23.55 -10.75 -9.84
C LEU A 233 23.60 -11.94 -10.79
N GLU A 234 24.76 -12.55 -10.93
CA GLU A 234 24.94 -13.74 -11.74
C GLU A 234 24.49 -15.00 -10.99
N LEU A 235 23.49 -15.70 -11.54
CA LEU A 235 23.10 -17.03 -11.05
C LEU A 235 24.11 -18.09 -11.46
N PRO A 236 24.33 -19.15 -10.65
CA PRO A 236 25.08 -20.35 -11.05
C PRO A 236 24.53 -20.92 -12.35
N LYS A 237 25.41 -21.48 -13.19
CA LYS A 237 25.02 -21.98 -14.54
C LYS A 237 23.90 -23.00 -14.51
N GLU A 238 23.92 -23.90 -13.53
CA GLU A 238 22.92 -24.94 -13.33
C GLU A 238 21.55 -24.32 -12.96
N VAL A 239 21.54 -23.31 -12.11
CA VAL A 239 20.33 -22.60 -11.69
C VAL A 239 19.75 -21.78 -12.84
N ARG A 240 20.58 -21.13 -13.62
CA ARG A 240 20.15 -20.38 -14.82
C ARG A 240 19.52 -21.31 -15.86
N ALA A 241 20.09 -22.51 -16.08
CA ALA A 241 19.52 -23.50 -16.97
C ALA A 241 18.14 -23.98 -16.50
N LEU A 242 17.98 -24.22 -15.19
CA LEU A 242 16.69 -24.61 -14.59
C LEU A 242 15.67 -23.47 -14.64
N GLU A 243 16.08 -22.23 -14.39
CA GLU A 243 15.21 -21.05 -14.54
C GLU A 243 14.67 -20.94 -15.97
N ALA A 244 15.54 -21.05 -16.98
CA ALA A 244 15.16 -20.99 -18.38
C ALA A 244 14.21 -22.11 -18.78
N GLN A 245 14.41 -23.33 -18.29
CA GLN A 245 13.51 -24.46 -18.50
C GLN A 245 12.12 -24.18 -17.92
N LEU A 246 12.02 -23.81 -16.65
CA LEU A 246 10.75 -23.51 -15.97
C LEU A 246 10.03 -22.32 -16.62
N ALA A 247 10.75 -21.28 -17.04
CA ALA A 247 10.19 -20.15 -17.76
C ALA A 247 9.61 -20.57 -19.13
N SER A 248 10.27 -21.49 -19.84
CA SER A 248 9.77 -22.07 -21.09
C SER A 248 8.50 -22.88 -20.88
N GLU A 249 8.47 -23.74 -19.87
CA GLU A 249 7.29 -24.51 -19.48
C GLU A 249 6.12 -23.61 -19.09
N CYS A 250 6.37 -22.52 -18.33
CA CYS A 250 5.38 -21.53 -17.97
C CYS A 250 4.75 -20.88 -19.21
N ARG A 251 5.56 -20.46 -20.19
CA ARG A 251 5.07 -19.89 -21.46
C ARG A 251 4.23 -20.88 -22.25
N ALA A 252 4.65 -22.15 -22.34
CA ALA A 252 3.90 -23.19 -23.03
C ALA A 252 2.53 -23.46 -22.40
N HIS A 253 2.44 -23.43 -21.07
CA HIS A 253 1.18 -23.56 -20.34
C HIS A 253 0.24 -22.38 -20.58
N LEU A 254 0.73 -21.14 -20.57
CA LEU A 254 -0.07 -19.94 -20.86
C LEU A 254 -0.63 -19.95 -22.29
N ALA A 255 0.16 -20.36 -23.28
CA ALA A 255 -0.26 -20.40 -24.68
C ALA A 255 -1.37 -21.42 -24.97
N SER A 256 -1.54 -22.44 -24.15
CA SER A 256 -2.46 -23.54 -24.38
C SER A 256 -3.92 -23.32 -23.92
N GLY A 257 -4.23 -22.24 -23.20
CA GLY A 257 -5.58 -21.70 -23.00
C GLY A 257 -6.57 -22.47 -22.11
N ALA A 258 -6.15 -23.46 -21.32
CA ALA A 258 -7.06 -24.19 -20.43
C ALA A 258 -6.98 -23.67 -18.97
N GLU A 259 -8.11 -23.57 -18.28
CA GLU A 259 -8.26 -23.01 -16.92
C GLU A 259 -7.37 -23.73 -15.87
N LEU A 260 -7.26 -25.04 -15.92
CA LEU A 260 -6.31 -25.82 -15.10
C LEU A 260 -4.84 -25.48 -15.35
N ARG A 261 -4.53 -24.94 -16.53
CA ARG A 261 -3.18 -24.57 -16.94
C ARG A 261 -2.79 -23.17 -16.48
N ALA A 262 -3.75 -22.27 -16.24
CA ALA A 262 -3.48 -20.96 -15.63
C ALA A 262 -3.00 -21.10 -14.17
N LEU A 263 -3.54 -22.06 -13.41
CA LEU A 263 -3.05 -22.41 -12.07
C LEU A 263 -1.63 -23.00 -12.13
N SER A 264 -1.35 -23.85 -13.10
CA SER A 264 -0.01 -24.42 -13.32
C SER A 264 1.00 -23.34 -13.73
N ALA A 265 0.63 -22.42 -14.61
CA ALA A 265 1.48 -21.30 -15.01
C ALA A 265 1.80 -20.35 -13.85
N SER A 266 0.81 -20.04 -12.99
CA SER A 266 1.03 -19.24 -11.79
C SER A 266 1.96 -19.96 -10.81
N THR A 267 1.83 -21.26 -10.66
CA THR A 267 2.71 -22.09 -9.81
C THR A 267 4.14 -22.10 -10.34
N LEU A 268 4.32 -22.29 -11.66
CA LEU A 268 5.62 -22.27 -12.30
C LEU A 268 6.30 -20.89 -12.19
N ALA A 269 5.57 -19.80 -12.43
CA ALA A 269 6.07 -18.44 -12.22
C ALA A 269 6.51 -18.21 -10.76
N GLY A 270 5.75 -18.76 -9.81
CA GLY A 270 6.13 -18.76 -8.39
C GLY A 270 7.44 -19.50 -8.12
N LYS A 271 7.65 -20.66 -8.76
CA LYS A 271 8.87 -21.46 -8.63
C LYS A 271 10.09 -20.77 -9.26
N VAL A 272 9.94 -20.14 -10.42
CA VAL A 272 11.01 -19.33 -11.05
C VAL A 272 11.47 -18.22 -10.10
N ARG A 273 10.55 -17.52 -9.45
CA ARG A 273 10.91 -16.49 -8.45
C ARG A 273 11.57 -17.07 -7.19
N GLN A 274 11.14 -18.24 -6.74
CA GLN A 274 11.79 -18.95 -5.63
C GLN A 274 13.24 -19.32 -5.99
N LEU A 275 13.48 -19.83 -7.21
CA LEU A 275 14.84 -20.08 -7.71
C LEU A 275 15.68 -18.79 -7.68
N ALA A 276 15.20 -17.70 -8.24
CA ALA A 276 15.90 -16.41 -8.23
C ALA A 276 16.19 -15.90 -6.82
N SER A 277 15.34 -16.26 -5.83
CA SER A 277 15.56 -15.90 -4.43
C SER A 277 16.54 -16.83 -3.68
N GLY A 278 16.91 -17.97 -4.28
CA GLY A 278 17.95 -18.88 -3.80
C GLY A 278 17.48 -20.10 -3.03
N ALA A 279 16.16 -20.35 -2.94
CA ALA A 279 15.64 -21.59 -2.38
C ALA A 279 14.25 -21.90 -2.92
N VAL A 280 13.84 -23.16 -2.93
CA VAL A 280 12.56 -23.65 -3.47
C VAL A 280 11.81 -24.44 -2.41
N TYR A 281 10.53 -24.14 -2.24
CA TYR A 281 9.65 -24.97 -1.39
C TYR A 281 9.46 -26.36 -1.98
N THR A 282 9.65 -27.37 -1.16
CA THR A 282 9.52 -28.78 -1.52
C THR A 282 8.11 -29.31 -1.24
N THR A 283 7.36 -28.67 -0.34
CA THR A 283 5.97 -29.01 0.01
C THR A 283 4.99 -27.96 -0.52
N PRO A 284 3.75 -28.34 -0.90
CA PRO A 284 2.73 -27.41 -1.36
C PRO A 284 2.36 -26.35 -0.29
N GLU A 285 2.41 -26.72 0.99
CA GLU A 285 2.11 -25.87 2.15
C GLU A 285 3.23 -24.86 2.44
N GLY A 286 4.43 -25.05 1.83
CA GLY A 286 5.58 -24.18 2.00
C GLY A 286 6.24 -24.29 3.38
N GLU A 287 6.11 -25.46 4.04
CA GLU A 287 6.74 -25.70 5.33
C GLU A 287 8.22 -26.08 5.17
N ASP A 288 8.54 -26.95 4.19
CA ASP A 288 9.90 -27.37 3.88
C ASP A 288 10.42 -26.69 2.61
N TRP A 289 11.72 -26.42 2.59
CA TRP A 289 12.39 -25.78 1.46
C TRP A 289 13.85 -26.29 1.33
N GLU A 290 14.37 -26.21 0.13
CA GLU A 290 15.75 -26.57 -0.21
C GLU A 290 16.51 -25.35 -0.71
N GLU A 291 17.71 -25.13 -0.17
CA GLU A 291 18.58 -24.03 -0.59
C GLU A 291 19.30 -24.42 -1.90
N VAL A 292 19.22 -23.53 -2.89
CA VAL A 292 19.81 -23.71 -4.21
C VAL A 292 21.06 -22.87 -4.40
N HIS A 293 21.05 -21.64 -3.91
CA HIS A 293 22.23 -20.74 -3.94
C HIS A 293 22.09 -19.62 -2.91
N ALA A 294 23.21 -18.96 -2.59
CA ALA A 294 23.26 -17.87 -1.61
C ALA A 294 23.49 -16.48 -2.25
N VAL A 295 23.45 -16.34 -3.56
CA VAL A 295 23.87 -15.14 -4.32
C VAL A 295 23.30 -13.85 -3.74
N LYS A 296 21.98 -13.80 -3.42
CA LYS A 296 21.37 -12.59 -2.84
C LYS A 296 21.76 -12.34 -1.38
N VAL A 297 22.01 -13.41 -0.61
CA VAL A 297 22.50 -13.28 0.78
C VAL A 297 23.92 -12.74 0.79
N ASP A 298 24.77 -13.19 -0.15
CA ASP A 298 26.14 -12.70 -0.31
C ASP A 298 26.15 -11.24 -0.77
N ALA A 299 25.32 -10.88 -1.75
CA ALA A 299 25.17 -9.50 -2.19
C ALA A 299 24.67 -8.57 -1.06
N LEU A 300 23.74 -9.04 -0.21
CA LEU A 300 23.33 -8.26 0.96
C LEU A 300 24.48 -8.07 1.94
N ARG A 301 25.37 -9.07 2.11
CA ARG A 301 26.57 -8.93 2.96
C ARG A 301 27.49 -7.86 2.43
N GLU A 302 27.73 -7.83 1.12
CA GLU A 302 28.54 -6.78 0.48
C GLU A 302 27.93 -5.40 0.69
N VAL A 303 26.60 -5.24 0.51
CA VAL A 303 25.91 -3.97 0.80
C VAL A 303 26.09 -3.56 2.27
N LEU A 304 25.96 -4.48 3.22
CA LEU A 304 26.14 -4.18 4.65
C LEU A 304 27.57 -3.74 4.98
N GLU A 305 28.58 -4.35 4.37
CA GLU A 305 29.98 -3.98 4.50
C GLU A 305 30.22 -2.57 3.94
N GLU A 306 29.65 -2.24 2.77
CA GLU A 306 29.73 -0.90 2.16
C GLU A 306 29.07 0.17 3.05
N GLN A 307 28.01 -0.17 3.78
CA GLN A 307 27.31 0.76 4.69
C GLN A 307 28.11 1.06 5.97
N GLN A 308 29.19 0.34 6.27
CA GLN A 308 30.10 0.61 7.39
C GLN A 308 29.40 0.75 8.75
N GLY A 309 28.39 -0.08 9.00
CA GLY A 309 27.61 -0.08 10.25
C GLY A 309 26.38 0.82 10.27
N GLU A 310 26.10 1.57 9.18
CA GLU A 310 24.84 2.27 9.03
C GLU A 310 23.69 1.27 8.90
N PRO A 311 22.57 1.46 9.61
CA PRO A 311 21.45 0.53 9.59
C PRO A 311 20.79 0.39 8.21
N VAL A 312 20.49 -0.85 7.84
CA VAL A 312 19.87 -1.22 6.56
C VAL A 312 18.48 -1.84 6.81
N LEU A 313 17.47 -1.38 6.08
CA LEU A 313 16.14 -2.00 6.02
C LEU A 313 16.09 -2.95 4.84
N CYS A 314 15.97 -4.27 5.09
CA CYS A 314 15.89 -5.28 4.06
C CYS A 314 14.46 -5.83 3.91
N PHE A 315 13.91 -5.74 2.70
CA PHE A 315 12.62 -6.34 2.35
C PHE A 315 12.81 -7.74 1.78
N PHE A 316 12.17 -8.72 2.40
CA PHE A 316 12.07 -10.10 1.94
C PHE A 316 10.63 -10.43 1.52
N TRP A 317 10.45 -11.46 0.69
CA TRP A 317 9.12 -11.90 0.23
C TRP A 317 8.75 -13.31 0.70
N PHE A 318 9.69 -14.25 0.64
CA PHE A 318 9.47 -15.65 0.99
C PHE A 318 9.85 -15.95 2.45
N ARG A 319 9.17 -16.92 3.08
CA ARG A 319 9.48 -17.33 4.44
C ARG A 319 10.90 -17.89 4.56
N HIS A 320 11.33 -18.70 3.58
CA HIS A 320 12.71 -19.23 3.57
C HIS A 320 13.77 -18.12 3.51
N GLU A 321 13.48 -16.99 2.88
CA GLU A 321 14.41 -15.84 2.90
C GLU A 321 14.61 -15.32 4.33
N LEU A 322 13.53 -15.15 5.09
CA LEU A 322 13.63 -14.72 6.48
C LEU A 322 14.49 -15.68 7.32
N GLU A 323 14.28 -16.98 7.16
CA GLU A 323 15.02 -18.02 7.90
C GLU A 323 16.51 -18.02 7.52
N ARG A 324 16.81 -17.90 6.23
CA ARG A 324 18.18 -17.82 5.70
C ARG A 324 18.89 -16.54 6.13
N LEU A 325 18.18 -15.40 6.10
CA LEU A 325 18.72 -14.11 6.56
C LEU A 325 19.03 -14.13 8.05
N LYS A 326 18.15 -14.67 8.90
CA LYS A 326 18.42 -14.80 10.34
C LYS A 326 19.59 -15.75 10.64
N ARG A 327 19.78 -16.79 9.83
CA ARG A 327 20.95 -17.68 9.93
C ARG A 327 22.24 -17.00 9.51
N ALA A 328 22.20 -16.20 8.43
CA ALA A 328 23.39 -15.53 7.90
C ALA A 328 23.78 -14.25 8.67
N PHE A 329 22.79 -13.60 9.31
CA PHE A 329 22.95 -12.35 10.07
C PHE A 329 22.23 -12.48 11.42
N PRO A 330 22.91 -13.07 12.45
CA PRO A 330 22.28 -13.31 13.75
C PRO A 330 21.85 -12.04 14.50
N GLU A 331 22.46 -10.90 14.20
CA GLU A 331 22.12 -9.57 14.74
C GLU A 331 20.90 -8.93 14.08
N ALA A 332 20.41 -9.50 12.96
CA ALA A 332 19.24 -9.00 12.26
C ALA A 332 17.97 -9.17 13.11
N ARG A 333 17.09 -8.16 13.08
CA ARG A 333 15.81 -8.20 13.76
C ARG A 333 14.66 -8.03 12.80
N GLU A 334 13.57 -8.79 13.02
CA GLU A 334 12.34 -8.57 12.27
C GLU A 334 11.54 -7.42 12.87
N VAL A 335 10.95 -6.61 12.02
CA VAL A 335 10.10 -5.45 12.40
C VAL A 335 8.94 -5.80 13.33
N ARG A 336 8.54 -7.07 13.39
CA ARG A 336 7.48 -7.58 14.28
C ARG A 336 7.96 -8.01 15.66
N GLU A 337 9.24 -8.14 15.87
CA GLU A 337 9.83 -8.53 17.15
C GLU A 337 9.62 -7.42 18.19
N HIS A 338 9.40 -7.87 19.41
CA HIS A 338 9.20 -6.93 20.53
C HIS A 338 10.44 -6.05 20.73
N GLY A 339 10.23 -4.73 20.80
CA GLY A 339 11.31 -3.75 20.98
C GLY A 339 12.22 -3.52 19.76
N ALA A 340 12.00 -4.21 18.62
CA ALA A 340 12.83 -4.03 17.44
C ALA A 340 12.75 -2.62 16.86
N LEU A 341 11.56 -2.01 16.87
CA LEU A 341 11.37 -0.65 16.36
C LEU A 341 12.05 0.41 17.22
N ASP A 342 11.97 0.27 18.55
CA ASP A 342 12.62 1.20 19.46
C ASP A 342 14.16 1.10 19.35
N ALA A 343 14.68 -0.12 19.17
CA ALA A 343 16.10 -0.34 18.92
C ALA A 343 16.53 0.20 17.54
N TRP A 344 15.68 0.05 16.52
CA TRP A 344 15.90 0.64 15.21
C TRP A 344 15.98 2.17 15.27
N ASP A 345 15.07 2.82 15.94
CA ASP A 345 15.05 4.28 16.10
C ASP A 345 16.31 4.80 16.84
N ARG A 346 16.88 3.98 17.75
CA ARG A 346 18.17 4.25 18.41
C ARG A 346 19.38 3.84 17.58
N ARG A 347 19.18 3.27 16.37
CA ARG A 347 20.24 2.79 15.45
C ARG A 347 21.07 1.63 16.03
N GLU A 348 20.49 0.83 16.90
CA GLU A 348 21.10 -0.34 17.54
C GLU A 348 20.92 -1.64 16.72
N VAL A 349 20.13 -1.59 15.64
CA VAL A 349 19.84 -2.73 14.75
C VAL A 349 20.53 -2.48 13.41
N PRO A 350 21.62 -3.19 13.08
CA PRO A 350 22.34 -2.99 11.82
C PRO A 350 21.53 -3.46 10.60
N LEU A 351 20.69 -4.49 10.78
CA LEU A 351 19.84 -5.04 9.71
C LEU A 351 18.42 -5.28 10.22
N MET A 352 17.47 -4.49 9.73
CA MET A 352 16.05 -4.67 9.99
C MET A 352 15.40 -5.44 8.85
N LEU A 353 14.75 -6.56 9.16
CA LEU A 353 14.05 -7.42 8.19
C LEU A 353 12.55 -7.10 8.20
N ALA A 354 11.96 -6.91 7.02
CA ALA A 354 10.55 -6.61 6.89
C ALA A 354 9.91 -7.30 5.68
N HIS A 355 8.74 -7.89 5.85
CA HIS A 355 7.92 -8.28 4.72
C HIS A 355 7.12 -7.05 4.23
N PRO A 356 7.06 -6.74 2.92
CA PRO A 356 6.42 -5.51 2.42
C PRO A 356 4.98 -5.33 2.89
N GLN A 357 4.18 -6.39 2.92
CA GLN A 357 2.80 -6.32 3.42
C GLN A 357 2.70 -6.01 4.92
N SER A 358 3.68 -6.44 5.72
CA SER A 358 3.69 -6.17 7.16
C SER A 358 4.27 -4.81 7.51
N ALA A 359 5.20 -4.32 6.71
CA ALA A 359 5.75 -2.98 6.80
C ALA A 359 4.86 -1.94 6.08
N GLY A 360 3.94 -2.39 5.23
CA GLY A 360 3.13 -1.56 4.35
C GLY A 360 2.26 -0.51 5.04
N HIS A 361 1.98 -0.61 6.35
CA HIS A 361 1.05 0.30 7.01
C HIS A 361 1.52 0.77 8.38
N GLY A 362 1.61 2.10 8.55
CA GLY A 362 1.76 2.75 9.86
C GLY A 362 3.13 2.65 10.55
N LEU A 363 4.18 2.20 9.86
CA LEU A 363 5.54 2.21 10.37
C LEU A 363 6.28 3.48 9.97
N ASN A 364 6.94 4.11 10.92
CA ASN A 364 7.89 5.18 10.72
C ASN A 364 9.27 4.61 11.01
N LEU A 365 10.09 4.46 9.97
CA LEU A 365 11.42 3.85 10.08
C LEU A 365 12.55 4.83 9.71
N GLN A 366 12.22 6.08 9.38
CA GLN A 366 13.17 7.09 8.90
C GLN A 366 14.24 7.49 9.93
N ALA A 367 14.01 7.24 11.22
CA ALA A 367 14.97 7.60 12.26
C ALA A 367 16.20 6.68 12.29
N GLY A 368 16.02 5.40 11.92
CA GLY A 368 17.04 4.38 12.06
C GLY A 368 18.07 4.37 10.93
N GLY A 369 17.68 4.58 9.67
CA GLY A 369 18.60 4.48 8.54
C GLY A 369 18.12 5.17 7.28
N SER A 370 18.93 5.15 6.23
CA SER A 370 18.64 5.74 4.91
C SER A 370 18.85 4.75 3.74
N THR A 371 19.13 3.49 4.04
CA THR A 371 19.36 2.45 3.02
C THR A 371 18.29 1.38 3.09
N VAL A 372 17.67 1.10 1.94
CA VAL A 372 16.73 0.00 1.72
C VAL A 372 17.40 -1.04 0.82
N VAL A 373 17.22 -2.31 1.10
CA VAL A 373 17.55 -3.42 0.21
C VAL A 373 16.30 -4.23 -0.10
N TRP A 374 15.98 -4.40 -1.35
CA TRP A 374 14.96 -5.31 -1.84
C TRP A 374 15.61 -6.63 -2.24
N LEU A 375 15.50 -7.62 -1.36
CA LEU A 375 15.99 -8.97 -1.64
C LEU A 375 15.15 -9.62 -2.72
N THR A 376 13.83 -9.51 -2.60
CA THR A 376 12.87 -9.94 -3.62
C THR A 376 11.76 -8.90 -3.77
N LEU A 377 11.53 -8.46 -5.00
CA LEU A 377 10.57 -7.41 -5.34
C LEU A 377 9.11 -7.89 -5.22
N PRO A 378 8.17 -7.04 -4.81
CA PRO A 378 6.74 -7.33 -4.90
C PRO A 378 6.22 -7.10 -6.33
N TRP A 379 5.14 -7.78 -6.73
CA TRP A 379 4.41 -7.47 -7.96
C TRP A 379 3.57 -6.19 -7.88
N SER A 380 3.46 -5.60 -6.71
CA SER A 380 2.62 -4.43 -6.45
C SER A 380 3.48 -3.19 -6.37
N HIS A 381 3.31 -2.27 -7.32
CA HIS A 381 3.93 -0.94 -7.28
C HIS A 381 3.57 -0.19 -5.99
N GLU A 382 2.34 -0.37 -5.50
CA GLU A 382 1.90 0.18 -4.22
C GLU A 382 2.78 -0.30 -3.04
N LEU A 383 3.08 -1.61 -2.96
CA LEU A 383 3.96 -2.15 -1.92
C LEU A 383 5.41 -1.69 -2.08
N TRP A 384 5.88 -1.54 -3.33
CA TRP A 384 7.19 -0.98 -3.65
C TRP A 384 7.32 0.46 -3.15
N GLU A 385 6.38 1.34 -3.51
CA GLU A 385 6.38 2.72 -3.05
C GLU A 385 6.21 2.83 -1.53
N GLN A 386 5.31 2.03 -0.96
CA GLN A 386 5.10 2.00 0.48
C GLN A 386 6.37 1.56 1.23
N GLY A 387 7.11 0.59 0.70
CA GLY A 387 8.37 0.12 1.28
C GLY A 387 9.44 1.22 1.28
N ASN A 388 9.72 1.83 0.14
CA ASN A 388 10.68 2.92 0.02
C ASN A 388 10.27 4.13 0.87
N GLY A 389 8.97 4.46 0.90
CA GLY A 389 8.40 5.51 1.73
C GLY A 389 8.45 5.24 3.23
N ARG A 390 9.02 4.12 3.72
CA ARG A 390 9.27 3.92 5.16
C ARG A 390 10.45 4.73 5.65
N LEU A 391 11.46 4.92 4.80
CA LEU A 391 12.62 5.75 5.08
C LEU A 391 12.51 7.13 4.43
N ALA A 392 11.95 7.23 3.22
CA ALA A 392 11.78 8.49 2.50
C ALA A 392 10.57 9.28 3.03
N ARG A 393 10.75 9.92 4.20
CA ARG A 393 9.71 10.67 4.93
C ARG A 393 10.25 11.95 5.52
N PRO A 394 9.36 12.92 5.87
CA PRO A 394 9.76 14.07 6.66
C PRO A 394 10.42 13.63 7.97
N GLY A 395 11.52 14.28 8.32
CA GLY A 395 12.34 13.92 9.49
C GLY A 395 13.43 12.88 9.19
N GLN A 396 13.56 12.40 7.96
CA GLN A 396 14.76 11.69 7.51
C GLN A 396 15.98 12.64 7.55
N ARG A 397 17.07 12.18 8.15
CA ARG A 397 18.30 12.97 8.30
C ARG A 397 19.11 13.04 7.01
N ALA A 398 19.07 11.99 6.21
CA ALA A 398 19.78 11.92 4.93
C ALA A 398 18.96 12.61 3.82
N PRO A 399 19.59 13.39 2.94
CA PRO A 399 18.91 14.02 1.81
C PRO A 399 18.48 13.01 0.74
N VAL A 400 19.09 11.82 0.73
CA VAL A 400 18.84 10.72 -0.20
C VAL A 400 18.59 9.43 0.57
N VAL A 401 17.55 8.70 0.19
CA VAL A 401 17.33 7.30 0.57
C VAL A 401 17.76 6.43 -0.60
N THR A 402 18.76 5.57 -0.38
CA THR A 402 19.21 4.61 -1.40
C THR A 402 18.41 3.33 -1.31
N ALA A 403 17.82 2.91 -2.42
CA ALA A 403 17.09 1.65 -2.55
C ALA A 403 17.86 0.70 -3.48
N HIS A 404 18.63 -0.21 -2.92
CA HIS A 404 19.28 -1.29 -3.67
C HIS A 404 18.26 -2.36 -4.04
N VAL A 405 18.29 -2.82 -5.27
CA VAL A 405 17.42 -3.87 -5.81
C VAL A 405 18.28 -5.02 -6.30
N LEU A 406 18.18 -6.16 -5.62
CA LEU A 406 18.96 -7.34 -5.96
C LEU A 406 18.22 -8.13 -7.07
N LEU A 407 18.74 -8.08 -8.28
CA LEU A 407 18.18 -8.73 -9.47
C LEU A 407 18.98 -10.00 -9.80
N ALA A 408 18.40 -11.15 -9.53
CA ALA A 408 19.00 -12.45 -9.84
C ALA A 408 18.16 -13.16 -10.92
N GLY A 409 18.72 -13.30 -12.11
CA GLY A 409 18.06 -13.93 -13.25
C GLY A 409 16.95 -13.10 -13.91
N ASP A 410 16.29 -13.72 -14.91
CA ASP A 410 15.30 -13.07 -15.75
C ASP A 410 14.00 -12.75 -15.01
N ALA A 411 13.66 -13.54 -13.99
CA ALA A 411 12.43 -13.35 -13.20
C ALA A 411 12.41 -12.03 -12.43
N ASP A 412 13.51 -11.68 -11.78
CA ASP A 412 13.60 -10.41 -11.03
C ASP A 412 13.64 -9.21 -11.98
N SER A 413 14.37 -9.32 -13.09
CA SER A 413 14.44 -8.28 -14.12
C SER A 413 13.06 -8.01 -14.73
N ALA A 414 12.26 -9.03 -14.99
CA ALA A 414 10.89 -8.89 -15.47
C ALA A 414 9.99 -8.19 -14.45
N VAL A 415 10.08 -8.53 -13.16
CA VAL A 415 9.33 -7.85 -12.09
C VAL A 415 9.74 -6.39 -11.98
N TYR A 416 11.04 -6.11 -12.05
CA TYR A 416 11.57 -4.76 -11.97
C TYR A 416 11.07 -3.87 -13.11
N SER A 417 11.08 -4.37 -14.35
CA SER A 417 10.54 -3.67 -15.53
C SER A 417 9.05 -3.32 -15.34
N VAL A 418 8.23 -4.30 -14.93
CA VAL A 418 6.78 -4.08 -14.71
C VAL A 418 6.51 -3.05 -13.60
N LEU A 419 7.35 -2.98 -12.57
CA LEU A 419 7.21 -1.96 -11.52
C LEU A 419 7.47 -0.56 -12.07
N GLY A 420 8.43 -0.38 -12.99
CA GLY A 420 8.69 0.89 -13.67
C GLY A 420 7.50 1.37 -14.50
N GLU A 421 6.93 0.49 -15.34
CA GLU A 421 5.76 0.82 -16.18
C GLU A 421 4.53 1.25 -15.37
N LYS A 422 4.30 0.65 -14.22
CA LYS A 422 3.19 1.01 -13.32
C LYS A 422 3.38 2.37 -12.65
N GLY A 423 4.61 2.80 -12.45
CA GLY A 423 4.94 4.14 -11.96
C GLY A 423 4.45 5.23 -12.91
N ASP A 424 4.62 5.05 -14.23
CA ASP A 424 4.20 6.02 -15.23
C ASP A 424 2.68 6.24 -15.24
N VAL A 425 1.89 5.19 -15.07
CA VAL A 425 0.41 5.30 -14.99
C VAL A 425 -0.02 6.12 -13.78
N GLN A 426 0.66 5.99 -12.66
CA GLN A 426 0.38 6.78 -11.47
C GLN A 426 0.77 8.25 -11.66
N GLY A 427 1.92 8.53 -12.28
CA GLY A 427 2.38 9.88 -12.60
C GLY A 427 1.35 10.63 -13.45
N ALA A 428 0.87 10.01 -14.52
CA ALA A 428 -0.13 10.61 -15.40
C ALA A 428 -1.46 10.97 -14.70
N LEU A 429 -1.90 10.16 -13.73
CA LEU A 429 -3.09 10.51 -12.94
C LEU A 429 -2.81 11.69 -12.00
N MET A 430 -1.66 11.68 -11.31
CA MET A 430 -1.31 12.75 -10.37
C MET A 430 -1.22 14.11 -11.04
N GLU A 431 -0.70 14.18 -12.27
CA GLU A 431 -0.63 15.41 -13.06
C GLU A 431 -2.00 15.95 -13.46
N SER A 432 -2.98 15.08 -13.69
CA SER A 432 -4.32 15.48 -14.16
C SER A 432 -5.29 15.84 -13.03
N VAL A 433 -4.98 15.45 -11.81
CA VAL A 433 -5.77 15.80 -10.63
C VAL A 433 -5.52 17.27 -10.26
N ARG A 434 -6.56 17.95 -9.76
CA ARG A 434 -6.44 19.34 -9.30
C ARG A 434 -5.31 19.48 -8.29
N LEU A 435 -4.28 20.22 -8.68
CA LEU A 435 -3.15 20.52 -7.83
C LEU A 435 -3.56 21.53 -6.75
N ILE A 436 -3.05 21.36 -5.55
CA ILE A 436 -3.13 22.36 -4.50
C ILE A 436 -2.07 23.41 -4.82
N ASP A 437 -2.51 24.60 -5.24
CA ASP A 437 -1.64 25.76 -5.36
C ASP A 437 -1.54 26.44 -3.98
N PRO A 438 -0.35 26.54 -3.38
CA PRO A 438 -0.17 27.20 -2.08
C PRO A 438 -0.50 28.71 -2.11
N SER A 439 -0.56 29.31 -3.31
CA SER A 439 -0.96 30.71 -3.50
C SER A 439 -2.47 30.94 -3.60
N ASP A 440 -3.27 29.87 -3.59
CA ASP A 440 -4.73 29.95 -3.59
C ASP A 440 -5.19 30.63 -2.27
N PRO A 441 -6.00 31.71 -2.33
CA PRO A 441 -6.37 32.52 -1.16
C PRO A 441 -7.10 31.77 -0.02
N ILE A 442 -7.41 30.49 -0.22
CA ILE A 442 -7.96 29.60 0.81
C ILE A 442 -6.91 29.26 1.91
N PHE A 443 -5.61 29.45 1.66
CA PHE A 443 -4.52 29.20 2.61
C PHE A 443 -3.86 30.47 3.19
N GLY A 444 -4.38 31.63 2.85
CA GLY A 444 -3.94 32.94 3.36
C GLY A 444 -4.73 33.34 4.58
N THR A 445 -4.01 33.40 5.71
CA THR A 445 -4.27 33.88 7.09
C THR A 445 -4.83 32.86 8.06
#